data_17a5e4b34a97feeb77793cc22a58eebc
#
_entry.id   17a5e4b34a97feeb77793cc22a58eebc
#
_cell.length_a   1.000
_cell.length_b   1.000
_cell.length_c   1.000
_cell.angle_alpha   90.00
_cell.angle_beta   90.00
_cell.angle_gamma   90.00
#
_symmetry.space_group_name_H-M   'P 1'
#
loop_
_entity.id
_entity.type
_entity.pdbx_description
1 polymer ?
#
loop_
_entity_poly.entity_id
_entity_poly.type
_entity_poly.pdbx_seq_one_letter_code
_entity_poly.pdbx_strand_id
1 'polypeptide(L)'
;MYRTFIFDLDGTLLNTLCDLATSVNYALRTHGMPERTIDDIRSFVGNGVRLLMERAIPQGTANPCFEEAFGTFRQYYMEHSLDTTCPYPGITEVIHTLKERGCRLAVVSNKFYAATQELVRHFFPDIEVAIGEHEAEGIRKKPSPDTVFEALRQLGVGTEGAVYVGDSDVDIQTAHNSGLPCISVLWGFRNREFLLAHGATTFISHPEELLI
;
A
#
# COMPACT_ATOMS: atom_id res chain seq x y z
N MET A 1 2.41 -24.73 0.05
CA MET A 1 3.27 -23.71 -0.57
C MET A 1 2.38 -22.85 -1.47
N TYR A 2 2.41 -21.54 -1.29
CA TYR A 2 1.64 -20.60 -2.13
C TYR A 2 2.24 -20.48 -3.52
N ARG A 3 1.41 -20.22 -4.51
CA ARG A 3 1.80 -20.02 -5.92
C ARG A 3 1.44 -18.65 -6.47
N THR A 4 0.60 -17.91 -5.74
CA THR A 4 0.18 -16.55 -6.10
C THR A 4 0.31 -15.67 -4.88
N PHE A 5 1.02 -14.56 -5.02
CA PHE A 5 1.23 -13.58 -3.96
C PHE A 5 0.61 -12.25 -4.37
N ILE A 6 -0.31 -11.76 -3.53
CA ILE A 6 -0.91 -10.43 -3.66
C ILE A 6 -0.32 -9.57 -2.56
N PHE A 7 0.43 -8.55 -2.93
CA PHE A 7 1.12 -7.67 -1.99
C PHE A 7 0.40 -6.33 -1.86
N ASP A 8 0.37 -5.76 -0.67
CA ASP A 8 0.28 -4.32 -0.52
C ASP A 8 1.60 -3.66 -0.93
N LEU A 9 1.59 -2.33 -1.12
CA LEU A 9 2.75 -1.56 -1.57
C LEU A 9 3.39 -0.78 -0.42
N ASP A 10 2.66 0.20 0.12
CA ASP A 10 3.16 1.18 1.09
C ASP A 10 3.31 0.55 2.49
N GLY A 11 4.51 0.36 2.97
CA GLY A 11 4.80 -0.32 4.25
C GLY A 11 5.01 -1.83 4.11
N THR A 12 4.77 -2.39 2.93
CA THR A 12 4.95 -3.83 2.67
C THR A 12 6.13 -4.09 1.73
N LEU A 13 6.08 -3.61 0.50
CA LEU A 13 7.17 -3.71 -0.47
C LEU A 13 8.09 -2.48 -0.43
N LEU A 14 7.51 -1.29 -0.28
CA LEU A 14 8.21 -0.01 -0.32
C LEU A 14 8.05 0.76 1.00
N ASN A 15 9.16 1.36 1.44
CA ASN A 15 9.13 2.42 2.45
C ASN A 15 8.89 3.76 1.75
N THR A 16 7.63 4.18 1.73
CA THR A 16 7.17 5.41 1.06
C THR A 16 6.92 6.57 2.03
N LEU A 17 7.20 6.35 3.32
CA LEU A 17 6.75 7.24 4.38
C LEU A 17 7.31 8.67 4.27
N CYS A 18 8.60 8.80 3.90
CA CYS A 18 9.25 10.10 3.82
C CYS A 18 8.68 10.95 2.68
N ASP A 19 8.46 10.37 1.50
CA ASP A 19 7.90 11.10 0.36
C ASP A 19 6.44 11.48 0.60
N LEU A 20 5.65 10.61 1.25
CA LEU A 20 4.30 10.94 1.69
C LEU A 20 4.31 12.09 2.70
N ALA A 21 5.18 12.04 3.73
CA ALA A 21 5.26 13.08 4.75
C ALA A 21 5.70 14.43 4.16
N THR A 22 6.70 14.42 3.28
CA THR A 22 7.17 15.62 2.58
C THR A 22 6.06 16.24 1.74
N SER A 23 5.31 15.43 1.00
CA SER A 23 4.22 15.90 0.13
C SER A 23 3.02 16.43 0.91
N VAL A 24 2.65 15.77 2.01
CA VAL A 24 1.61 16.27 2.92
C VAL A 24 2.03 17.62 3.51
N ASN A 25 3.24 17.71 4.05
CA ASN A 25 3.72 18.93 4.67
C ASN A 25 3.95 20.07 3.67
N TYR A 26 4.33 19.77 2.43
CA TYR A 26 4.35 20.74 1.35
C TYR A 26 2.96 21.35 1.12
N ALA A 27 1.93 20.51 1.00
CA ALA A 27 0.56 20.98 0.83
C ALA A 27 0.07 21.82 2.03
N LEU A 28 0.32 21.34 3.26
CA LEU A 28 -0.05 22.06 4.48
C LEU A 28 0.59 23.45 4.54
N ARG A 29 1.92 23.54 4.31
CA ARG A 29 2.65 24.84 4.28
C ARG A 29 2.12 25.79 3.22
N THR A 30 1.87 25.27 2.00
CA THR A 30 1.36 26.08 0.88
C THR A 30 0.03 26.75 1.21
N HIS A 31 -0.79 26.09 2.04
CA HIS A 31 -2.09 26.60 2.45
C HIS A 31 -2.11 27.19 3.88
N GLY A 32 -0.92 27.49 4.46
CA GLY A 32 -0.82 28.15 5.78
C GLY A 32 -1.25 27.28 6.95
N MET A 33 -1.23 25.96 6.82
CA MET A 33 -1.63 25.01 7.85
C MET A 33 -0.40 24.44 8.60
N PRO A 34 -0.58 24.01 9.87
CA PRO A 34 0.51 23.41 10.65
C PRO A 34 0.95 22.07 10.05
N GLU A 35 2.25 21.84 10.01
CA GLU A 35 2.84 20.58 9.55
C GLU A 35 2.55 19.42 10.52
N ARG A 36 2.64 18.21 10.04
CA ARG A 36 2.51 16.95 10.78
C ARG A 36 3.87 16.28 10.97
N THR A 37 4.03 15.61 12.08
CA THR A 37 5.21 14.77 12.31
C THR A 37 5.17 13.53 11.42
N ILE A 38 6.33 12.89 11.24
CA ILE A 38 6.40 11.63 10.47
C ILE A 38 5.59 10.51 11.14
N ASP A 39 5.48 10.52 12.47
CA ASP A 39 4.69 9.53 13.22
C ASP A 39 3.19 9.77 13.07
N ASP A 40 2.76 11.05 12.99
CA ASP A 40 1.38 11.37 12.62
C ASP A 40 1.05 10.79 11.23
N ILE A 41 1.90 11.11 10.24
CA ILE A 41 1.70 10.61 8.87
C ILE A 41 1.68 9.08 8.82
N ARG A 42 2.62 8.41 9.52
CA ARG A 42 2.64 6.95 9.63
C ARG A 42 1.30 6.39 10.14
N SER A 43 0.72 7.06 11.12
CA SER A 43 -0.57 6.65 11.70
C SER A 43 -1.76 6.87 10.74
N PHE A 44 -1.65 7.81 9.82
CA PHE A 44 -2.72 8.21 8.89
C PHE A 44 -2.77 7.36 7.61
N VAL A 45 -1.62 6.76 7.21
CA VAL A 45 -1.49 5.94 5.99
C VAL A 45 -2.28 4.62 6.09
N GLY A 46 -2.71 4.08 4.94
CA GLY A 46 -3.32 2.76 4.77
C GLY A 46 -4.72 2.79 4.13
N ASN A 47 -5.52 3.81 4.41
CA ASN A 47 -6.92 3.90 3.95
C ASN A 47 -7.11 4.77 2.68
N GLY A 48 -6.03 5.05 1.96
CA GLY A 48 -6.01 5.89 0.77
C GLY A 48 -5.65 7.34 1.04
N VAL A 49 -5.19 8.00 -0.01
CA VAL A 49 -4.56 9.34 0.08
C VAL A 49 -5.55 10.45 0.46
N ARG A 50 -6.84 10.30 0.11
CA ARG A 50 -7.84 11.30 0.51
C ARG A 50 -8.05 11.30 2.02
N LEU A 51 -8.11 10.11 2.65
CA LEU A 51 -8.25 9.99 4.10
C LEU A 51 -6.95 10.38 4.84
N LEU A 52 -5.78 10.12 4.24
CA LEU A 52 -4.51 10.65 4.73
C LEU A 52 -4.57 12.17 4.85
N MET A 53 -5.01 12.89 3.81
CA MET A 53 -5.12 14.34 3.82
C MET A 53 -6.23 14.84 4.75
N GLU A 54 -7.36 14.13 4.85
CA GLU A 54 -8.43 14.44 5.80
C GLU A 54 -7.94 14.41 7.26
N ARG A 55 -7.11 13.42 7.60
CA ARG A 55 -6.49 13.32 8.94
C ARG A 55 -5.40 14.36 9.18
N ALA A 56 -4.69 14.76 8.13
CA ALA A 56 -3.60 15.71 8.21
C ALA A 56 -4.08 17.17 8.30
N ILE A 57 -5.13 17.54 7.55
CA ILE A 57 -5.66 18.90 7.48
C ILE A 57 -6.50 19.20 8.74
N PRO A 58 -6.28 20.36 9.41
CA PRO A 58 -7.14 20.79 10.51
C PRO A 58 -8.61 20.84 10.08
N GLN A 59 -9.51 20.26 10.86
CA GLN A 59 -10.96 20.12 10.58
C GLN A 59 -11.29 19.16 9.41
N GLY A 60 -10.29 18.48 8.83
CA GLY A 60 -10.50 17.50 7.77
C GLY A 60 -11.24 18.09 6.57
N THR A 61 -12.23 17.36 6.06
CA THR A 61 -13.05 17.77 4.91
C THR A 61 -13.93 19.01 5.16
N ALA A 62 -14.11 19.43 6.41
CA ALA A 62 -14.82 20.68 6.75
C ALA A 62 -13.95 21.93 6.56
N ASN A 63 -12.65 21.79 6.35
CA ASN A 63 -11.77 22.90 6.05
C ASN A 63 -12.06 23.44 4.64
N PRO A 64 -12.33 24.75 4.47
CA PRO A 64 -12.66 25.32 3.17
C PRO A 64 -11.56 25.17 2.11
N CYS A 65 -10.29 25.01 2.53
CA CYS A 65 -9.15 24.80 1.64
C CYS A 65 -8.84 23.29 1.40
N PHE A 66 -9.70 22.36 1.86
CA PHE A 66 -9.41 20.94 1.77
C PHE A 66 -9.13 20.48 0.34
N GLU A 67 -10.00 20.78 -0.61
CA GLU A 67 -9.87 20.33 -2.00
C GLU A 67 -8.64 20.94 -2.69
N GLU A 68 -8.33 22.22 -2.40
CA GLU A 68 -7.14 22.88 -2.94
C GLU A 68 -5.85 22.27 -2.37
N ALA A 69 -5.80 22.03 -1.06
CA ALA A 69 -4.66 21.39 -0.41
C ALA A 69 -4.48 19.93 -0.86
N PHE A 70 -5.59 19.20 -1.06
CA PHE A 70 -5.55 17.85 -1.62
C PHE A 70 -5.02 17.86 -3.07
N GLY A 71 -5.45 18.82 -3.89
CA GLY A 71 -4.90 19.03 -5.24
C GLY A 71 -3.40 19.31 -5.24
N THR A 72 -2.94 20.20 -4.34
CA THR A 72 -1.52 20.52 -4.16
C THR A 72 -0.71 19.30 -3.73
N PHE A 73 -1.21 18.52 -2.75
CA PHE A 73 -0.60 17.25 -2.35
C PHE A 73 -0.47 16.29 -3.54
N ARG A 74 -1.56 16.09 -4.28
CA ARG A 74 -1.59 15.15 -5.40
C ARG A 74 -0.56 15.51 -6.47
N GLN A 75 -0.51 16.79 -6.86
CA GLN A 75 0.46 17.25 -7.86
C GLN A 75 1.88 17.04 -7.39
N TYR A 76 2.20 17.52 -6.18
CA TYR A 76 3.56 17.41 -5.62
C TYR A 76 3.98 15.95 -5.46
N TYR A 77 3.10 15.10 -4.92
CA TYR A 77 3.40 13.69 -4.72
C TYR A 77 3.69 12.94 -6.04
N MET A 78 2.97 13.24 -7.11
CA MET A 78 3.22 12.62 -8.42
C MET A 78 4.59 12.96 -8.99
N GLU A 79 5.15 14.13 -8.66
CA GLU A 79 6.48 14.57 -9.10
C GLU A 79 7.61 14.07 -8.19
N HIS A 80 7.29 13.75 -6.91
CA HIS A 80 8.26 13.49 -5.84
C HIS A 80 8.09 12.11 -5.16
N SER A 81 7.35 11.19 -5.76
CA SER A 81 7.07 9.86 -5.17
C SER A 81 8.26 8.89 -5.22
N LEU A 82 9.35 9.28 -5.88
CA LEU A 82 10.58 8.50 -6.06
C LEU A 82 11.81 9.15 -5.39
N ASP A 83 11.64 10.26 -4.67
CA ASP A 83 12.79 11.01 -4.12
C ASP A 83 13.54 10.22 -3.03
N THR A 84 12.81 9.57 -2.14
CA THR A 84 13.36 8.77 -1.03
C THR A 84 12.73 7.39 -0.90
N THR A 85 11.66 7.13 -1.64
CA THR A 85 10.99 5.83 -1.66
C THR A 85 11.96 4.74 -2.09
N CYS A 86 12.02 3.64 -1.33
CA CYS A 86 12.89 2.51 -1.63
C CYS A 86 12.28 1.18 -1.18
N PRO A 87 12.65 0.06 -1.79
CA PRO A 87 12.28 -1.26 -1.30
C PRO A 87 12.78 -1.50 0.12
N TYR A 88 12.02 -2.25 0.92
CA TYR A 88 12.55 -2.76 2.18
C TYR A 88 13.70 -3.75 1.90
N PRO A 89 14.72 -3.82 2.79
CA PRO A 89 15.85 -4.74 2.60
C PRO A 89 15.40 -6.18 2.38
N GLY A 90 15.91 -6.83 1.32
CA GLY A 90 15.60 -8.21 0.95
C GLY A 90 14.35 -8.39 0.07
N ILE A 91 13.51 -7.39 -0.07
CA ILE A 91 12.25 -7.50 -0.86
C ILE A 91 12.53 -7.75 -2.34
N THR A 92 13.48 -7.04 -2.94
CA THR A 92 13.78 -7.18 -4.37
C THR A 92 14.23 -8.59 -4.71
N GLU A 93 15.11 -9.16 -3.88
CA GLU A 93 15.63 -10.52 -4.02
C GLU A 93 14.52 -11.56 -3.84
N VAL A 94 13.62 -11.35 -2.89
CA VAL A 94 12.48 -12.24 -2.65
C VAL A 94 11.50 -12.22 -3.81
N ILE A 95 11.15 -11.05 -4.33
CA ILE A 95 10.25 -10.90 -5.50
C ILE A 95 10.86 -11.65 -6.70
N HIS A 96 12.15 -11.42 -6.98
CA HIS A 96 12.85 -12.11 -8.07
C HIS A 96 12.85 -13.64 -7.88
N THR A 97 13.17 -14.12 -6.70
CA THR A 97 13.17 -15.55 -6.38
C THR A 97 11.78 -16.20 -6.52
N LEU A 98 10.73 -15.52 -6.06
CA LEU A 98 9.35 -15.99 -6.23
C LEU A 98 8.99 -16.10 -7.72
N LYS A 99 9.40 -15.11 -8.53
CA LYS A 99 9.20 -15.14 -9.99
C LYS A 99 9.94 -16.30 -10.63
N GLU A 100 11.21 -16.54 -10.29
CA GLU A 100 12.00 -17.68 -10.78
C GLU A 100 11.36 -19.03 -10.41
N ARG A 101 10.69 -19.12 -9.25
CA ARG A 101 9.94 -20.32 -8.83
C ARG A 101 8.61 -20.48 -9.56
N GLY A 102 8.29 -19.59 -10.50
CA GLY A 102 7.05 -19.61 -11.28
C GLY A 102 5.81 -19.12 -10.53
N CYS A 103 5.99 -18.39 -9.42
CA CYS A 103 4.88 -17.77 -8.72
C CYS A 103 4.31 -16.61 -9.55
N ARG A 104 3.00 -16.37 -9.38
CA ARG A 104 2.29 -15.23 -9.95
C ARG A 104 2.26 -14.10 -8.92
N LEU A 105 2.62 -12.89 -9.35
CA LEU A 105 2.86 -11.77 -8.44
C LEU A 105 1.99 -10.57 -8.84
N ALA A 106 1.27 -10.01 -7.87
CA ALA A 106 0.52 -8.78 -8.05
C ALA A 106 0.65 -7.85 -6.85
N VAL A 107 0.45 -6.55 -7.11
CA VAL A 107 0.29 -5.51 -6.09
C VAL A 107 -1.14 -5.00 -6.11
N VAL A 108 -1.74 -4.80 -4.93
CA VAL A 108 -3.00 -4.07 -4.74
C VAL A 108 -2.83 -3.02 -3.65
N SER A 109 -3.12 -1.77 -3.97
CA SER A 109 -2.87 -0.63 -3.09
C SER A 109 -4.02 0.38 -3.11
N ASN A 110 -4.23 1.10 -2.00
CA ASN A 110 -5.14 2.26 -1.93
C ASN A 110 -4.46 3.57 -2.38
N LYS A 111 -3.28 3.47 -2.96
CA LYS A 111 -2.55 4.56 -3.58
C LYS A 111 -3.14 4.93 -4.94
N PHE A 112 -2.93 6.16 -5.44
CA PHE A 112 -3.29 6.55 -6.80
C PHE A 112 -2.84 5.52 -7.83
N TYR A 113 -3.70 5.17 -8.77
CA TYR A 113 -3.42 4.16 -9.80
C TYR A 113 -2.13 4.43 -10.55
N ALA A 114 -1.95 5.66 -11.07
CA ALA A 114 -0.76 6.04 -11.82
C ALA A 114 0.54 5.91 -10.98
N ALA A 115 0.52 6.36 -9.73
CA ALA A 115 1.68 6.24 -8.84
C ALA A 115 1.99 4.77 -8.51
N THR A 116 0.96 3.92 -8.29
CA THR A 116 1.13 2.48 -8.06
C THR A 116 1.81 1.82 -9.26
N GLN A 117 1.34 2.10 -10.48
CA GLN A 117 1.90 1.57 -11.72
C GLN A 117 3.36 2.01 -11.92
N GLU A 118 3.65 3.28 -11.67
CA GLU A 118 5.00 3.84 -11.82
C GLU A 118 6.00 3.21 -10.85
N LEU A 119 5.64 3.17 -9.56
CA LEU A 119 6.49 2.60 -8.51
C LEU A 119 6.75 1.11 -8.72
N VAL A 120 5.71 0.33 -9.03
CA VAL A 120 5.88 -1.11 -9.27
C VAL A 120 6.74 -1.36 -10.49
N ARG A 121 6.51 -0.65 -11.59
CA ARG A 121 7.33 -0.78 -12.80
C ARG A 121 8.80 -0.39 -12.55
N HIS A 122 9.04 0.63 -11.71
CA HIS A 122 10.39 1.12 -11.41
C HIS A 122 11.16 0.14 -10.52
N PHE A 123 10.55 -0.33 -9.43
CA PHE A 123 11.25 -1.13 -8.42
C PHE A 123 11.11 -2.65 -8.62
N PHE A 124 10.00 -3.12 -9.21
CA PHE A 124 9.64 -4.54 -9.25
C PHE A 124 9.17 -4.97 -10.64
N PRO A 125 10.04 -4.97 -11.66
CA PRO A 125 9.67 -5.35 -13.03
C PRO A 125 9.17 -6.81 -13.15
N ASP A 126 9.45 -7.65 -12.17
CA ASP A 126 8.98 -9.04 -12.10
C ASP A 126 7.51 -9.17 -11.66
N ILE A 127 6.91 -8.11 -11.12
CA ILE A 127 5.49 -8.10 -10.73
C ILE A 127 4.62 -7.85 -11.96
N GLU A 128 3.71 -8.76 -12.23
CA GLU A 128 2.93 -8.81 -13.46
C GLU A 128 1.75 -7.84 -13.47
N VAL A 129 1.15 -7.61 -12.31
CA VAL A 129 -0.08 -6.83 -12.15
C VAL A 129 0.07 -5.85 -10.99
N ALA A 130 -0.30 -4.60 -11.20
CA ALA A 130 -0.35 -3.58 -10.17
C ALA A 130 -1.69 -2.83 -10.23
N ILE A 131 -2.48 -2.91 -9.16
CA ILE A 131 -3.80 -2.27 -9.04
C ILE A 131 -3.70 -1.21 -7.94
N GLY A 132 -3.81 0.05 -8.34
CA GLY A 132 -4.01 1.19 -7.43
C GLY A 132 -5.49 1.50 -7.23
N GLU A 133 -5.80 2.66 -6.62
CA GLU A 133 -7.17 3.18 -6.51
C GLU A 133 -7.81 3.31 -7.90
N HIS A 134 -8.97 2.67 -8.09
CA HIS A 134 -9.64 2.53 -9.39
C HIS A 134 -11.16 2.69 -9.27
N GLU A 135 -11.61 3.43 -8.24
CA GLU A 135 -13.04 3.61 -7.94
C GLU A 135 -13.82 4.27 -9.08
N ALA A 136 -13.17 5.12 -9.89
CA ALA A 136 -13.79 5.72 -11.06
C ALA A 136 -14.25 4.70 -12.12
N GLU A 137 -13.65 3.52 -12.15
CA GLU A 137 -13.99 2.40 -13.04
C GLU A 137 -14.82 1.31 -12.32
N GLY A 138 -15.35 1.62 -11.14
CA GLY A 138 -16.23 0.72 -10.40
C GLY A 138 -15.53 -0.33 -9.55
N ILE A 139 -14.20 -0.30 -9.42
CA ILE A 139 -13.42 -1.20 -8.58
C ILE A 139 -13.19 -0.51 -7.23
N ARG A 140 -13.89 -0.98 -6.20
CA ARG A 140 -13.80 -0.40 -4.85
C ARG A 140 -12.42 -0.68 -4.25
N LYS A 141 -11.89 0.31 -3.56
CA LYS A 141 -10.60 0.20 -2.85
C LYS A 141 -10.68 -0.76 -1.67
N LYS A 142 -9.51 -1.16 -1.16
CA LYS A 142 -9.36 -1.93 0.08
C LYS A 142 -10.07 -1.22 1.27
N PRO A 143 -10.78 -1.92 2.15
CA PRO A 143 -10.80 -3.38 2.34
C PRO A 143 -11.83 -4.13 1.48
N SER A 144 -12.43 -3.51 0.44
CA SER A 144 -13.20 -4.29 -0.54
C SER A 144 -12.29 -5.33 -1.22
N PRO A 145 -12.80 -6.54 -1.52
CA PRO A 145 -12.03 -7.56 -2.23
C PRO A 145 -11.87 -7.28 -3.73
N ASP A 146 -12.51 -6.25 -4.26
CA ASP A 146 -12.62 -5.99 -5.70
C ASP A 146 -11.24 -5.88 -6.36
N THR A 147 -10.30 -5.15 -5.74
CA THR A 147 -8.92 -5.01 -6.27
C THR A 147 -8.16 -6.34 -6.29
N VAL A 148 -8.40 -7.21 -5.31
CA VAL A 148 -7.78 -8.56 -5.25
C VAL A 148 -8.36 -9.43 -6.37
N PHE A 149 -9.68 -9.44 -6.53
CA PHE A 149 -10.32 -10.23 -7.60
C PHE A 149 -9.91 -9.72 -9.00
N GLU A 150 -9.78 -8.42 -9.18
CA GLU A 150 -9.28 -7.86 -10.43
C GLU A 150 -7.81 -8.26 -10.69
N ALA A 151 -6.95 -8.23 -9.66
CA ALA A 151 -5.58 -8.71 -9.77
C ALA A 151 -5.51 -10.19 -10.16
N LEU A 152 -6.28 -11.06 -9.48
CA LEU A 152 -6.36 -12.48 -9.81
C LEU A 152 -6.87 -12.72 -11.23
N ARG A 153 -7.89 -11.97 -11.66
CA ARG A 153 -8.43 -12.03 -13.03
C ARG A 153 -7.36 -11.68 -14.07
N GLN A 154 -6.60 -10.60 -13.85
CA GLN A 154 -5.52 -10.20 -14.76
C GLN A 154 -4.37 -11.21 -14.78
N LEU A 155 -4.06 -11.82 -13.63
CA LEU A 155 -3.10 -12.91 -13.56
C LEU A 155 -3.61 -14.21 -14.22
N GLY A 156 -4.91 -14.35 -14.47
CA GLY A 156 -5.51 -15.58 -15.02
C GLY A 156 -5.54 -16.74 -14.03
N VAL A 157 -5.65 -16.46 -12.71
CA VAL A 157 -5.68 -17.46 -11.65
C VAL A 157 -6.86 -17.23 -10.69
N GLY A 158 -7.19 -18.27 -9.90
CA GLY A 158 -8.18 -18.18 -8.82
C GLY A 158 -7.55 -17.91 -7.46
N THR A 159 -8.37 -18.02 -6.41
CA THR A 159 -7.94 -17.86 -5.01
C THR A 159 -7.17 -19.06 -4.47
N GLU A 160 -7.25 -20.23 -5.12
CA GLU A 160 -6.56 -21.44 -4.66
C GLU A 160 -5.03 -21.26 -4.73
N GLY A 161 -4.35 -21.48 -3.62
CA GLY A 161 -2.90 -21.29 -3.52
C GLY A 161 -2.44 -19.85 -3.55
N ALA A 162 -3.36 -18.88 -3.43
CA ALA A 162 -3.05 -17.47 -3.29
C ALA A 162 -2.92 -17.07 -1.82
N VAL A 163 -2.09 -16.05 -1.56
CA VAL A 163 -1.88 -15.44 -0.24
C VAL A 163 -1.80 -13.93 -0.39
N TYR A 164 -2.35 -13.23 0.59
CA TYR A 164 -2.22 -11.77 0.73
C TYR A 164 -1.08 -11.44 1.70
N VAL A 165 -0.26 -10.45 1.37
CA VAL A 165 0.87 -9.98 2.19
C VAL A 165 0.71 -8.48 2.42
N GLY A 166 0.68 -8.05 3.68
CA GLY A 166 0.48 -6.63 4.03
C GLY A 166 0.91 -6.28 5.45
N ASP A 167 0.91 -5.00 5.78
CA ASP A 167 1.39 -4.47 7.06
C ASP A 167 0.33 -3.78 7.92
N SER A 168 -0.95 -3.80 7.50
CA SER A 168 -2.01 -3.01 8.13
C SER A 168 -3.29 -3.80 8.42
N ASP A 169 -4.18 -3.20 9.22
CA ASP A 169 -5.54 -3.67 9.47
C ASP A 169 -6.37 -3.75 8.18
N VAL A 170 -6.16 -2.81 7.28
CA VAL A 170 -6.82 -2.81 5.96
C VAL A 170 -6.44 -4.05 5.15
N ASP A 171 -5.20 -4.49 5.21
CA ASP A 171 -4.72 -5.68 4.51
C ASP A 171 -5.29 -6.96 5.08
N ILE A 172 -5.34 -7.07 6.41
CA ILE A 172 -5.97 -8.19 7.12
C ILE A 172 -7.43 -8.32 6.70
N GLN A 173 -8.15 -7.18 6.71
CA GLN A 173 -9.56 -7.15 6.32
C GLN A 173 -9.75 -7.45 4.83
N THR A 174 -8.86 -6.97 3.96
CA THR A 174 -8.88 -7.24 2.51
C THR A 174 -8.69 -8.73 2.24
N ALA A 175 -7.71 -9.34 2.88
CA ALA A 175 -7.46 -10.78 2.78
C ALA A 175 -8.69 -11.59 3.23
N HIS A 176 -9.25 -11.26 4.40
CA HIS A 176 -10.46 -11.88 4.92
C HIS A 176 -11.64 -11.77 3.94
N ASN A 177 -11.90 -10.55 3.42
CA ASN A 177 -13.01 -10.31 2.49
C ASN A 177 -12.80 -10.99 1.13
N SER A 178 -11.56 -11.27 0.75
CA SER A 178 -11.20 -12.02 -0.47
C SER A 178 -11.15 -13.52 -0.28
N GLY A 179 -11.31 -14.01 0.96
CA GLY A 179 -11.17 -15.44 1.29
C GLY A 179 -9.73 -15.94 1.19
N LEU A 180 -8.73 -15.05 1.31
CA LEU A 180 -7.32 -15.41 1.26
C LEU A 180 -6.70 -15.48 2.65
N PRO A 181 -5.72 -16.36 2.90
CA PRO A 181 -4.84 -16.23 4.04
C PRO A 181 -4.05 -14.94 3.98
N CYS A 182 -3.77 -14.34 5.16
CA CYS A 182 -2.98 -13.13 5.28
C CYS A 182 -1.67 -13.40 6.01
N ILE A 183 -0.57 -12.93 5.44
CA ILE A 183 0.74 -12.84 6.10
C ILE A 183 0.97 -11.37 6.44
N SER A 184 1.07 -11.06 7.74
CA SER A 184 1.34 -9.72 8.23
C SER A 184 2.83 -9.52 8.43
N VAL A 185 3.39 -8.48 7.78
CA VAL A 185 4.81 -8.15 7.87
C VAL A 185 5.06 -7.20 9.04
N LEU A 186 6.19 -7.38 9.75
CA LEU A 186 6.52 -6.62 10.95
C LEU A 186 7.51 -5.47 10.72
N TRP A 187 8.00 -5.28 9.50
CA TRP A 187 8.87 -4.15 9.13
C TRP A 187 8.11 -2.92 8.63
N GLY A 188 6.77 -3.03 8.50
CA GLY A 188 5.91 -1.98 7.96
C GLY A 188 5.52 -0.87 8.94
N PHE A 189 4.40 -0.23 8.69
CA PHE A 189 3.95 0.94 9.45
C PHE A 189 3.23 0.59 10.75
N ARG A 190 2.71 -0.64 10.92
CA ARG A 190 1.99 -1.09 12.12
C ARG A 190 2.83 -2.09 12.91
N ASN A 191 2.77 -1.96 14.24
CA ASN A 191 3.45 -2.90 15.13
C ASN A 191 2.65 -4.20 15.32
N ARG A 192 3.29 -5.20 15.91
CA ARG A 192 2.72 -6.53 16.14
C ARG A 192 1.43 -6.48 16.99
N GLU A 193 1.43 -5.67 18.05
CA GLU A 193 0.30 -5.56 18.97
C GLU A 193 -0.94 -5.01 18.25
N PHE A 194 -0.75 -4.00 17.41
CA PHE A 194 -1.81 -3.44 16.60
C PHE A 194 -2.38 -4.48 15.62
N LEU A 195 -1.51 -5.15 14.88
CA LEU A 195 -1.91 -6.17 13.89
C LEU A 195 -2.64 -7.33 14.56
N LEU A 196 -2.15 -7.80 15.71
CA LEU A 196 -2.79 -8.87 16.50
C LEU A 196 -4.19 -8.45 16.97
N ALA A 197 -4.35 -7.22 17.45
CA ALA A 197 -5.64 -6.68 17.88
C ALA A 197 -6.66 -6.58 16.72
N HIS A 198 -6.18 -6.51 15.46
CA HIS A 198 -7.01 -6.49 14.25
C HIS A 198 -7.15 -7.85 13.54
N GLY A 199 -6.75 -8.94 14.21
CA GLY A 199 -7.02 -10.31 13.76
C GLY A 199 -5.89 -10.96 12.93
N ALA A 200 -4.69 -10.38 12.91
CA ALA A 200 -3.55 -11.04 12.28
C ALA A 200 -3.18 -12.32 13.04
N THR A 201 -2.94 -13.40 12.30
CA THR A 201 -2.59 -14.72 12.86
C THR A 201 -1.23 -15.22 12.40
N THR A 202 -0.76 -14.76 11.25
CA THR A 202 0.52 -15.15 10.67
C THR A 202 1.41 -13.94 10.51
N PHE A 203 2.63 -14.00 11.06
CA PHE A 203 3.58 -12.90 11.06
C PHE A 203 4.93 -13.35 10.51
N ILE A 204 5.57 -12.45 9.77
CA ILE A 204 6.97 -12.58 9.36
C ILE A 204 7.74 -11.31 9.74
N SER A 205 9.00 -11.48 10.09
CA SER A 205 9.92 -10.39 10.46
C SER A 205 10.93 -10.06 9.37
N HIS A 206 11.13 -10.99 8.45
CA HIS A 206 12.10 -10.87 7.35
C HIS A 206 11.47 -11.32 6.04
N PRO A 207 11.73 -10.63 4.91
CA PRO A 207 11.16 -10.98 3.61
C PRO A 207 11.44 -12.41 3.15
N GLU A 208 12.59 -12.97 3.48
CA GLU A 208 13.01 -14.32 3.09
C GLU A 208 12.10 -15.42 3.64
N GLU A 209 11.34 -15.14 4.71
CA GLU A 209 10.34 -16.05 5.26
C GLU A 209 9.18 -16.33 4.27
N LEU A 210 9.00 -15.50 3.24
CA LEU A 210 8.06 -15.75 2.14
C LEU A 210 8.49 -16.90 1.21
N LEU A 211 9.75 -17.31 1.29
CA LEU A 211 10.33 -18.33 0.40
C LEU A 211 10.23 -19.76 0.95
N ILE A 212 9.72 -19.94 2.16
CA ILE A 212 9.66 -21.23 2.88
C ILE A 212 8.41 -22.05 2.55
#